data_e66cab1e6da1db714e4b19e11037a8c0
#
_entry.id   e66cab1e6da1db714e4b19e11037a8c0
#
_cell.length_a   1.000
_cell.length_b   1.000
_cell.length_c   1.000
_cell.angle_alpha   90.00
_cell.angle_beta   90.00
_cell.angle_gamma   90.00
#
_symmetry.space_group_name_H-M   'P 1'
#
loop_
_entity.id
_entity.type
_entity.pdbx_description
1 polymer ?
#
loop_
_entity_poly.entity_id
_entity_poly.type
_entity_poly.pdbx_seq_one_letter_code
_entity_poly.pdbx_strand_id
1 'polypeptide(L)'
;MECLAGAQALHAGRTDAALKRYAAAVTLTPAAADIAALHGVALREAGRLQESQRELIRAIALDASRADSFTQLAQTYCVVRDHAQAAQAFLAAASLQGTNAIAWRDTAEAMRLSHRLQDGLAIARHAFRLAPRDASVANTLALLLHRNGLIDEAMTLCAEVRAFAADDRNLSLTHAMLLRTCGRHDDGWALHERRLELPELTQRPFSPPSPRWNGDAMHDAHVLVRGEQGLGDQVQFVRWVHALRTAGASCITVQCAPPLVRLLQVMRGIDAVVPDTEAAPAHDLHVDVMSLPHLLRTGEDMQAGVVPYLSAPVPDAALAARLQRTRPSALRIALAWGGTPLHTEDRSRSTTLATLLPVLLRPDIELVIVQQGAPREQLNTVDPAVRDTFIDVAGDCRDMADTAQVLAACDLLLTVDTSVAHVAGAMGVPTWVMVAYPAEWRWGRSGDGSPYYPSIRVLRQPALGDWDSVVRDVAKRIDAHLAGLHA
;
A
#
# COMPACT_ATOMS: atom_id res chain seq x y z
N MET A 1 -17.94 -22.85 -36.17
CA MET A 1 -17.52 -24.01 -35.32
C MET A 1 -16.27 -23.73 -34.53
N GLU A 2 -15.20 -23.19 -35.12
CA GLU A 2 -13.96 -22.92 -34.40
C GLU A 2 -14.12 -21.96 -33.18
N CYS A 3 -14.94 -20.91 -33.29
CA CYS A 3 -15.19 -19.98 -32.18
C CYS A 3 -15.89 -20.65 -31.00
N LEU A 4 -16.87 -21.50 -31.23
CA LEU A 4 -17.57 -22.21 -30.14
C LEU A 4 -16.61 -23.18 -29.45
N ALA A 5 -15.81 -23.91 -30.24
CA ALA A 5 -14.79 -24.80 -29.68
C ALA A 5 -13.69 -24.03 -28.91
N GLY A 6 -13.33 -22.82 -29.36
CA GLY A 6 -12.43 -21.89 -28.68
C GLY A 6 -12.98 -21.43 -27.34
N ALA A 7 -14.26 -21.00 -27.30
CA ALA A 7 -14.94 -20.59 -26.10
C ALA A 7 -15.04 -21.72 -25.06
N GLN A 8 -15.39 -22.92 -25.49
CA GLN A 8 -15.44 -24.11 -24.62
C GLN A 8 -14.07 -24.47 -24.06
N ALA A 9 -13.00 -24.33 -24.86
CA ALA A 9 -11.63 -24.59 -24.44
C ALA A 9 -11.19 -23.57 -23.40
N LEU A 10 -11.50 -22.28 -23.60
CA LEU A 10 -11.16 -21.20 -22.67
C LEU A 10 -11.89 -21.37 -21.33
N HIS A 11 -13.19 -21.67 -21.38
CA HIS A 11 -13.99 -21.93 -20.18
C HIS A 11 -13.49 -23.15 -19.39
N ALA A 12 -12.90 -24.14 -20.08
CA ALA A 12 -12.27 -25.31 -19.47
C ALA A 12 -10.81 -25.08 -19.02
N GLY A 13 -10.31 -23.83 -19.04
CA GLY A 13 -8.93 -23.48 -18.68
C GLY A 13 -7.87 -23.97 -19.66
N ARG A 14 -8.28 -24.46 -20.85
CA ARG A 14 -7.36 -24.98 -21.88
C ARG A 14 -6.96 -23.88 -22.86
N THR A 15 -6.19 -22.93 -22.36
CA THR A 15 -5.84 -21.67 -23.04
C THR A 15 -5.14 -21.89 -24.39
N ASP A 16 -4.17 -22.81 -24.47
CA ASP A 16 -3.47 -23.11 -25.72
C ASP A 16 -4.40 -23.69 -26.81
N ALA A 17 -5.36 -24.53 -26.41
CA ALA A 17 -6.35 -25.06 -27.32
C ALA A 17 -7.29 -23.94 -27.80
N ALA A 18 -7.71 -23.03 -26.94
CA ALA A 18 -8.51 -21.87 -27.29
C ALA A 18 -7.78 -20.98 -28.31
N LEU A 19 -6.50 -20.67 -28.06
CA LEU A 19 -5.67 -19.86 -28.94
C LEU A 19 -5.59 -20.46 -30.36
N LYS A 20 -5.33 -21.77 -30.49
CA LYS A 20 -5.28 -22.44 -31.77
C LYS A 20 -6.61 -22.33 -32.55
N ARG A 21 -7.74 -22.48 -31.84
CA ARG A 21 -9.07 -22.37 -32.42
C ARG A 21 -9.40 -20.95 -32.86
N TYR A 22 -9.12 -19.95 -32.02
CA TYR A 22 -9.38 -18.55 -32.40
C TYR A 22 -8.43 -18.08 -33.53
N ALA A 23 -7.16 -18.47 -33.54
CA ALA A 23 -6.25 -18.17 -34.63
C ALA A 23 -6.76 -18.75 -35.98
N ALA A 24 -7.25 -20.00 -35.97
CA ALA A 24 -7.87 -20.61 -37.14
C ALA A 24 -9.13 -19.83 -37.56
N ALA A 25 -9.99 -19.43 -36.61
CA ALA A 25 -11.18 -18.64 -36.92
C ALA A 25 -10.84 -17.27 -37.53
N VAL A 26 -9.83 -16.59 -37.00
CA VAL A 26 -9.30 -15.31 -37.56
C VAL A 26 -8.81 -15.47 -38.97
N THR A 27 -8.13 -16.59 -39.28
CA THR A 27 -7.65 -16.87 -40.64
C THR A 27 -8.81 -17.10 -41.62
N LEU A 28 -9.87 -17.77 -41.17
CA LEU A 28 -11.05 -18.04 -41.98
C LEU A 28 -11.93 -16.80 -42.22
N THR A 29 -11.97 -15.90 -41.25
CA THR A 29 -12.83 -14.71 -41.27
C THR A 29 -12.07 -13.47 -40.76
N PRO A 30 -11.09 -12.97 -41.53
CA PRO A 30 -10.20 -11.91 -41.06
C PRO A 30 -10.89 -10.56 -40.82
N ALA A 31 -12.07 -10.33 -41.38
CA ALA A 31 -12.87 -9.12 -41.21
C ALA A 31 -13.90 -9.20 -40.06
N ALA A 32 -13.94 -10.30 -39.31
CA ALA A 32 -14.88 -10.47 -38.19
C ALA A 32 -14.34 -9.85 -36.93
N ALA A 33 -14.91 -8.70 -36.52
CA ALA A 33 -14.49 -7.94 -35.33
C ALA A 33 -14.66 -8.75 -34.04
N ASP A 34 -15.75 -9.50 -33.90
CA ASP A 34 -16.05 -10.35 -32.75
C ASP A 34 -15.00 -11.47 -32.58
N ILE A 35 -14.57 -12.09 -33.68
CA ILE A 35 -13.55 -13.14 -33.67
C ILE A 35 -12.17 -12.55 -33.26
N ALA A 36 -11.82 -11.39 -33.79
CA ALA A 36 -10.61 -10.68 -33.38
C ALA A 36 -10.63 -10.34 -31.90
N ALA A 37 -11.77 -9.88 -31.39
CA ALA A 37 -11.91 -9.57 -29.95
C ALA A 37 -11.75 -10.84 -29.08
N LEU A 38 -12.40 -11.94 -29.45
CA LEU A 38 -12.28 -13.21 -28.71
C LEU A 38 -10.86 -13.80 -28.77
N HIS A 39 -10.15 -13.64 -29.88
CA HIS A 39 -8.73 -14.01 -29.99
C HIS A 39 -7.88 -13.15 -29.07
N GLY A 40 -8.13 -11.83 -29.03
CA GLY A 40 -7.46 -10.91 -28.11
C GLY A 40 -7.66 -11.28 -26.65
N VAL A 41 -8.87 -11.68 -26.25
CA VAL A 41 -9.16 -12.18 -24.88
C VAL A 41 -8.35 -13.44 -24.58
N ALA A 42 -8.36 -14.42 -25.49
CA ALA A 42 -7.60 -15.66 -25.29
C ALA A 42 -6.08 -15.41 -25.19
N LEU A 43 -5.55 -14.45 -25.94
CA LEU A 43 -4.16 -14.01 -25.85
C LEU A 43 -3.84 -13.38 -24.47
N ARG A 44 -4.76 -12.59 -23.91
CA ARG A 44 -4.61 -12.03 -22.55
C ARG A 44 -4.55 -13.13 -21.51
N GLU A 45 -5.48 -14.09 -21.56
CA GLU A 45 -5.51 -15.23 -20.63
C GLU A 45 -4.26 -16.11 -20.73
N ALA A 46 -3.60 -16.13 -21.90
CA ALA A 46 -2.31 -16.78 -22.12
C ALA A 46 -1.09 -15.95 -21.69
N GLY A 47 -1.30 -14.75 -21.14
CA GLY A 47 -0.21 -13.83 -20.80
C GLY A 47 0.47 -13.14 -22.00
N ARG A 48 -0.03 -13.33 -23.24
CA ARG A 48 0.50 -12.74 -24.48
C ARG A 48 -0.05 -11.32 -24.68
N LEU A 49 0.26 -10.43 -23.73
CA LEU A 49 -0.42 -9.15 -23.54
C LEU A 49 -0.27 -8.19 -24.73
N GLN A 50 0.92 -8.10 -25.32
CA GLN A 50 1.16 -7.23 -26.49
C GLN A 50 0.40 -7.69 -27.73
N GLU A 51 0.26 -8.99 -27.92
CA GLU A 51 -0.50 -9.55 -29.02
C GLU A 51 -2.00 -9.38 -28.79
N SER A 52 -2.46 -9.54 -27.54
CA SER A 52 -3.83 -9.22 -27.13
C SER A 52 -4.19 -7.78 -27.50
N GLN A 53 -3.33 -6.80 -27.13
CA GLN A 53 -3.56 -5.39 -27.47
C GLN A 53 -3.71 -5.20 -28.98
N ARG A 54 -2.82 -5.78 -29.80
CA ARG A 54 -2.88 -5.67 -31.26
C ARG A 54 -4.17 -6.22 -31.82
N GLU A 55 -4.60 -7.41 -31.37
CA GLU A 55 -5.84 -8.03 -31.84
C GLU A 55 -7.08 -7.26 -31.44
N LEU A 56 -7.11 -6.71 -30.22
CA LEU A 56 -8.23 -5.90 -29.74
C LEU A 56 -8.30 -4.54 -30.45
N ILE A 57 -7.17 -3.90 -30.74
CA ILE A 57 -7.12 -2.70 -31.59
C ILE A 57 -7.61 -3.02 -33.01
N ARG A 58 -7.25 -4.18 -33.57
CA ARG A 58 -7.77 -4.65 -34.85
C ARG A 58 -9.29 -4.86 -34.80
N ALA A 59 -9.80 -5.45 -33.73
CA ALA A 59 -11.25 -5.62 -33.55
C ALA A 59 -11.99 -4.28 -33.53
N ILE A 60 -11.46 -3.27 -32.85
CA ILE A 60 -11.99 -1.91 -32.82
C ILE A 60 -11.93 -1.24 -34.18
N ALA A 61 -10.84 -1.44 -34.93
CA ALA A 61 -10.70 -0.90 -36.29
C ALA A 61 -11.71 -1.54 -37.28
N LEU A 62 -12.09 -2.79 -37.07
CA LEU A 62 -13.10 -3.49 -37.87
C LEU A 62 -14.52 -3.04 -37.53
N ASP A 63 -14.80 -2.78 -36.23
CA ASP A 63 -16.10 -2.30 -35.78
C ASP A 63 -15.95 -1.46 -34.50
N ALA A 64 -15.90 -0.14 -34.64
CA ALA A 64 -15.78 0.82 -33.57
C ALA A 64 -17.06 1.02 -32.74
N SER A 65 -18.19 0.44 -33.14
CA SER A 65 -19.45 0.50 -32.38
C SER A 65 -19.52 -0.53 -31.24
N ARG A 66 -18.57 -1.45 -31.18
CA ARG A 66 -18.55 -2.56 -30.21
C ARG A 66 -17.89 -2.14 -28.90
N ALA A 67 -18.70 -1.75 -27.92
CA ALA A 67 -18.22 -1.40 -26.58
C ALA A 67 -17.39 -2.53 -25.94
N ASP A 68 -17.73 -3.80 -26.18
CA ASP A 68 -17.02 -4.96 -25.64
C ASP A 68 -15.54 -4.96 -26.02
N SER A 69 -15.20 -4.64 -27.28
CA SER A 69 -13.82 -4.61 -27.75
C SER A 69 -12.99 -3.56 -26.99
N PHE A 70 -13.55 -2.39 -26.74
CA PHE A 70 -12.92 -1.36 -25.90
C PHE A 70 -12.76 -1.81 -24.46
N THR A 71 -13.78 -2.46 -23.89
CA THR A 71 -13.73 -3.01 -22.52
C THR A 71 -12.61 -4.04 -22.38
N GLN A 72 -12.49 -4.97 -23.34
CA GLN A 72 -11.44 -5.99 -23.32
C GLN A 72 -10.04 -5.38 -23.49
N LEU A 73 -9.90 -4.36 -24.34
CA LEU A 73 -8.65 -3.62 -24.48
C LEU A 73 -8.26 -2.90 -23.20
N ALA A 74 -9.22 -2.23 -22.54
CA ALA A 74 -9.02 -1.58 -21.26
C ALA A 74 -8.57 -2.56 -20.18
N GLN A 75 -9.21 -3.73 -20.10
CA GLN A 75 -8.80 -4.79 -19.17
C GLN A 75 -7.38 -5.28 -19.45
N THR A 76 -6.98 -5.39 -20.72
CA THR A 76 -5.61 -5.77 -21.09
C THR A 76 -4.61 -4.70 -20.67
N TYR A 77 -4.95 -3.40 -20.80
CA TYR A 77 -4.14 -2.31 -20.28
C TYR A 77 -4.06 -2.32 -18.73
N CYS A 78 -5.13 -2.70 -18.03
CA CYS A 78 -5.09 -2.87 -16.57
C CYS A 78 -4.08 -3.95 -16.15
N VAL A 79 -4.01 -5.09 -16.86
CA VAL A 79 -3.05 -6.15 -16.56
C VAL A 79 -1.60 -5.68 -16.69
N VAL A 80 -1.30 -4.86 -17.72
CA VAL A 80 0.05 -4.25 -17.87
C VAL A 80 0.25 -2.99 -17.04
N ARG A 81 -0.74 -2.61 -16.21
CA ARG A 81 -0.75 -1.42 -15.37
C ARG A 81 -0.66 -0.08 -16.13
N ASP A 82 -1.02 -0.06 -17.39
CA ASP A 82 -1.19 1.18 -18.15
C ASP A 82 -2.60 1.74 -17.95
N HIS A 83 -2.80 2.28 -16.74
CA HIS A 83 -4.10 2.81 -16.33
C HIS A 83 -4.54 4.04 -17.14
N ALA A 84 -3.61 4.75 -17.76
CA ALA A 84 -3.94 5.89 -18.61
C ALA A 84 -4.63 5.45 -19.90
N GLN A 85 -4.09 4.43 -20.58
CA GLN A 85 -4.71 3.83 -21.74
C GLN A 85 -5.98 3.07 -21.39
N ALA A 86 -6.00 2.39 -20.23
CA ALA A 86 -7.20 1.73 -19.73
C ALA A 86 -8.36 2.73 -19.55
N ALA A 87 -8.11 3.90 -18.96
CA ALA A 87 -9.12 4.93 -18.77
C ALA A 87 -9.70 5.46 -20.10
N GLN A 88 -8.86 5.61 -21.12
CA GLN A 88 -9.32 6.03 -22.46
C GLN A 88 -10.22 4.97 -23.11
N ALA A 89 -9.82 3.71 -23.06
CA ALA A 89 -10.58 2.61 -23.64
C ALA A 89 -11.90 2.38 -22.86
N PHE A 90 -11.89 2.40 -21.53
CA PHE A 90 -13.13 2.33 -20.73
C PHE A 90 -14.06 3.51 -21.01
N LEU A 91 -13.54 4.73 -21.16
CA LEU A 91 -14.35 5.90 -21.50
C LEU A 91 -15.05 5.74 -22.85
N ALA A 92 -14.35 5.20 -23.86
CA ALA A 92 -14.95 4.89 -25.16
C ALA A 92 -16.06 3.85 -25.03
N ALA A 93 -15.82 2.75 -24.28
CA ALA A 93 -16.83 1.72 -24.01
C ALA A 93 -18.06 2.30 -23.28
N ALA A 94 -17.84 3.10 -22.23
CA ALA A 94 -18.92 3.72 -21.46
C ALA A 94 -19.75 4.70 -22.28
N SER A 95 -19.09 5.47 -23.18
CA SER A 95 -19.78 6.39 -24.08
C SER A 95 -20.71 5.69 -25.06
N LEU A 96 -20.32 4.48 -25.54
CA LEU A 96 -21.16 3.65 -26.40
C LEU A 96 -22.34 3.01 -25.63
N GLN A 97 -22.17 2.76 -24.34
CA GLN A 97 -23.17 2.09 -23.49
C GLN A 97 -24.08 3.06 -22.72
N GLY A 98 -23.81 4.34 -22.75
CA GLY A 98 -24.60 5.46 -22.21
C GLY A 98 -25.07 5.32 -20.76
N THR A 99 -26.04 4.45 -20.51
CA THR A 99 -26.68 4.24 -19.19
C THR A 99 -26.09 3.10 -18.35
N ASN A 100 -25.01 2.45 -18.81
CA ASN A 100 -24.38 1.38 -18.06
C ASN A 100 -23.48 1.95 -16.95
N ALA A 101 -23.99 1.97 -15.72
CA ALA A 101 -23.29 2.50 -14.54
C ALA A 101 -21.96 1.80 -14.29
N ILE A 102 -21.84 0.48 -14.57
CA ILE A 102 -20.62 -0.28 -14.36
C ILE A 102 -19.51 0.16 -15.33
N ALA A 103 -19.85 0.42 -16.59
CA ALA A 103 -18.87 0.92 -17.57
C ALA A 103 -18.31 2.31 -17.13
N TRP A 104 -19.16 3.19 -16.60
CA TRP A 104 -18.73 4.47 -16.05
C TRP A 104 -17.92 4.31 -14.76
N ARG A 105 -18.29 3.36 -13.88
CA ARG A 105 -17.49 3.01 -12.70
C ARG A 105 -16.10 2.54 -13.08
N ASP A 106 -15.95 1.64 -14.04
CA ASP A 106 -14.65 1.13 -14.50
C ASP A 106 -13.79 2.23 -15.09
N THR A 107 -14.41 3.17 -15.82
CA THR A 107 -13.76 4.38 -16.32
C THR A 107 -13.23 5.23 -15.16
N ALA A 108 -14.06 5.48 -14.14
CA ALA A 108 -13.69 6.28 -12.97
C ALA A 108 -12.56 5.62 -12.17
N GLU A 109 -12.58 4.30 -12.01
CA GLU A 109 -11.53 3.56 -11.33
C GLU A 109 -10.20 3.61 -12.08
N ALA A 110 -10.20 3.43 -13.40
CA ALA A 110 -9.00 3.58 -14.21
C ALA A 110 -8.45 5.02 -14.18
N MET A 111 -9.32 6.04 -14.12
CA MET A 111 -8.91 7.43 -13.92
C MET A 111 -8.29 7.65 -12.54
N ARG A 112 -8.84 7.04 -11.49
CA ARG A 112 -8.26 7.07 -10.14
C ARG A 112 -6.84 6.49 -10.12
N LEU A 113 -6.67 5.31 -10.72
CA LEU A 113 -5.38 4.61 -10.79
C LEU A 113 -4.35 5.33 -11.70
N SER A 114 -4.82 6.11 -12.69
CA SER A 114 -3.96 6.97 -13.52
C SER A 114 -3.73 8.37 -12.94
N HIS A 115 -4.18 8.64 -11.70
CA HIS A 115 -4.09 9.93 -11.00
C HIS A 115 -4.86 11.09 -11.65
N ARG A 116 -5.85 10.80 -12.50
CA ARG A 116 -6.81 11.78 -13.04
C ARG A 116 -7.98 11.96 -12.07
N LEU A 117 -7.70 12.43 -10.85
CA LEU A 117 -8.63 12.33 -9.72
C LEU A 117 -9.88 13.19 -9.90
N GLN A 118 -9.76 14.40 -10.45
CA GLN A 118 -10.91 15.29 -10.68
C GLN A 118 -11.83 14.77 -11.78
N ASP A 119 -11.24 14.32 -12.90
CA ASP A 119 -12.01 13.71 -13.99
C ASP A 119 -12.72 12.43 -13.49
N GLY A 120 -11.95 11.57 -12.77
CA GLY A 120 -12.50 10.36 -12.19
C GLY A 120 -13.66 10.61 -11.24
N LEU A 121 -13.58 11.66 -10.41
CA LEU A 121 -14.66 12.05 -9.50
C LEU A 121 -15.93 12.46 -10.25
N ALA A 122 -15.79 13.24 -11.31
CA ALA A 122 -16.94 13.65 -12.14
C ALA A 122 -17.64 12.43 -12.77
N ILE A 123 -16.85 11.49 -13.29
CA ILE A 123 -17.35 10.23 -13.87
C ILE A 123 -17.98 9.33 -12.82
N ALA A 124 -17.36 9.17 -11.63
CA ALA A 124 -17.93 8.36 -10.54
C ALA A 124 -19.27 8.93 -10.04
N ARG A 125 -19.39 10.24 -9.92
CA ARG A 125 -20.67 10.89 -9.61
C ARG A 125 -21.73 10.63 -10.68
N HIS A 126 -21.34 10.57 -11.96
CA HIS A 126 -22.26 10.19 -13.04
C HIS A 126 -22.69 8.73 -12.89
N ALA A 127 -21.76 7.81 -12.70
CA ALA A 127 -22.07 6.39 -12.47
C ALA A 127 -23.03 6.19 -11.29
N PHE A 128 -22.79 6.91 -10.18
CA PHE A 128 -23.64 6.81 -8.99
C PHE A 128 -25.07 7.33 -9.21
N ARG A 129 -25.25 8.40 -10.01
CA ARG A 129 -26.61 8.83 -10.41
C ARG A 129 -27.36 7.78 -11.21
N LEU A 130 -26.68 6.95 -12.01
CA LEU A 130 -27.28 5.88 -12.79
C LEU A 130 -27.65 4.67 -11.91
N ALA A 131 -26.87 4.38 -10.87
CA ALA A 131 -27.07 3.23 -10.00
C ALA A 131 -26.77 3.58 -8.52
N PRO A 132 -27.62 4.37 -7.84
CA PRO A 132 -27.32 4.87 -6.49
C PRO A 132 -27.39 3.80 -5.39
N ARG A 133 -27.90 2.61 -5.70
CA ARG A 133 -27.93 1.47 -4.78
C ARG A 133 -26.90 0.39 -5.06
N ASP A 134 -26.04 0.59 -6.06
CA ASP A 134 -24.95 -0.34 -6.35
C ASP A 134 -23.75 -0.03 -5.46
N ALA A 135 -23.40 -0.98 -4.58
CA ALA A 135 -22.31 -0.83 -3.61
C ALA A 135 -20.95 -0.68 -4.29
N SER A 136 -20.73 -1.33 -5.45
CA SER A 136 -19.46 -1.23 -6.17
C SER A 136 -19.25 0.15 -6.80
N VAL A 137 -20.33 0.75 -7.29
CA VAL A 137 -20.35 2.13 -7.82
C VAL A 137 -20.12 3.12 -6.69
N ALA A 138 -20.82 2.94 -5.57
CA ALA A 138 -20.64 3.78 -4.38
C ALA A 138 -19.23 3.67 -3.82
N ASN A 139 -18.63 2.49 -3.80
CA ASN A 139 -17.26 2.28 -3.34
C ASN A 139 -16.25 3.08 -4.19
N THR A 140 -16.35 3.02 -5.51
CA THR A 140 -15.48 3.79 -6.40
C THR A 140 -15.65 5.29 -6.19
N LEU A 141 -16.89 5.77 -6.02
CA LEU A 141 -17.16 7.18 -5.69
C LEU A 141 -16.55 7.57 -4.34
N ALA A 142 -16.72 6.74 -3.30
CA ALA A 142 -16.16 7.00 -1.97
C ALA A 142 -14.63 7.10 -1.99
N LEU A 143 -13.94 6.22 -2.72
CA LEU A 143 -12.50 6.27 -2.91
C LEU A 143 -12.06 7.55 -3.62
N LEU A 144 -12.77 7.97 -4.67
CA LEU A 144 -12.46 9.21 -5.39
C LEU A 144 -12.77 10.46 -4.58
N LEU A 145 -13.85 10.46 -3.79
CA LEU A 145 -14.12 11.53 -2.83
C LEU A 145 -13.00 11.67 -1.82
N HIS A 146 -12.57 10.55 -1.22
CA HIS A 146 -11.44 10.53 -0.30
C HIS A 146 -10.17 11.09 -0.96
N ARG A 147 -9.81 10.61 -2.17
CA ARG A 147 -8.62 11.06 -2.90
C ARG A 147 -8.66 12.53 -3.31
N ASN A 148 -9.83 13.14 -3.38
CA ASN A 148 -10.02 14.56 -3.60
C ASN A 148 -10.16 15.37 -2.29
N GLY A 149 -9.94 14.76 -1.11
CA GLY A 149 -10.03 15.40 0.19
C GLY A 149 -11.45 15.64 0.70
N LEU A 150 -12.48 15.13 0.00
CA LEU A 150 -13.90 15.27 0.34
C LEU A 150 -14.31 14.16 1.31
N ILE A 151 -13.60 14.06 2.45
CA ILE A 151 -13.69 12.92 3.39
C ILE A 151 -15.08 12.83 4.01
N ASP A 152 -15.69 13.96 4.38
CA ASP A 152 -16.99 13.96 5.06
C ASP A 152 -18.12 13.54 4.10
N GLU A 153 -18.05 13.92 2.80
CA GLU A 153 -18.96 13.42 1.76
C GLU A 153 -18.80 11.90 1.54
N ALA A 154 -17.55 11.41 1.52
CA ALA A 154 -17.26 9.98 1.42
C ALA A 154 -17.82 9.19 2.61
N MET A 155 -17.68 9.73 3.83
CA MET A 155 -18.22 9.12 5.06
C MET A 155 -19.74 9.01 5.01
N THR A 156 -20.43 10.08 4.62
CA THR A 156 -21.89 10.11 4.49
C THR A 156 -22.37 9.08 3.46
N LEU A 157 -21.74 9.08 2.27
CA LEU A 157 -22.05 8.12 1.20
C LEU A 157 -21.91 6.67 1.68
N CYS A 158 -20.79 6.33 2.32
CA CYS A 158 -20.58 4.98 2.83
C CYS A 158 -21.62 4.58 3.89
N ALA A 159 -21.97 5.48 4.80
CA ALA A 159 -22.96 5.21 5.82
C ALA A 159 -24.36 4.96 5.22
N GLU A 160 -24.78 5.78 4.27
CA GLU A 160 -26.07 5.65 3.58
C GLU A 160 -26.18 4.36 2.78
N VAL A 161 -25.16 4.05 1.96
CA VAL A 161 -25.20 2.85 1.11
C VAL A 161 -25.10 1.57 1.94
N ARG A 162 -24.30 1.56 3.01
CA ARG A 162 -24.23 0.41 3.91
C ARG A 162 -25.51 0.11 4.66
N ALA A 163 -26.43 1.06 4.80
CA ALA A 163 -27.74 0.80 5.42
C ALA A 163 -28.54 -0.28 4.67
N PHE A 164 -28.27 -0.49 3.38
CA PHE A 164 -28.94 -1.52 2.57
C PHE A 164 -27.96 -2.50 1.88
N ALA A 165 -26.66 -2.26 1.94
CA ALA A 165 -25.59 -3.11 1.38
C ALA A 165 -24.52 -3.41 2.45
N ALA A 166 -24.96 -3.79 3.66
CA ALA A 166 -24.07 -4.03 4.80
C ALA A 166 -23.05 -5.15 4.54
N ASP A 167 -23.40 -6.11 3.69
CA ASP A 167 -22.58 -7.28 3.37
C ASP A 167 -21.53 -7.00 2.26
N ASP A 168 -21.56 -5.83 1.63
CA ASP A 168 -20.51 -5.51 0.67
C ASP A 168 -19.17 -5.27 1.39
N ARG A 169 -18.23 -6.18 1.13
CA ARG A 169 -16.92 -6.19 1.76
C ARG A 169 -16.08 -4.96 1.38
N ASN A 170 -16.02 -4.62 0.10
CA ASN A 170 -15.17 -3.55 -0.39
C ASN A 170 -15.63 -2.18 0.13
N LEU A 171 -16.92 -1.92 0.08
CA LEU A 171 -17.51 -0.71 0.67
C LEU A 171 -17.29 -0.65 2.18
N SER A 172 -17.39 -1.81 2.88
CA SER A 172 -17.11 -1.90 4.31
C SER A 172 -15.66 -1.56 4.63
N LEU A 173 -14.70 -2.05 3.84
CA LEU A 173 -13.27 -1.75 4.03
C LEU A 173 -12.93 -0.29 3.72
N THR A 174 -13.56 0.29 2.69
CA THR A 174 -13.42 1.73 2.40
C THR A 174 -14.00 2.57 3.55
N HIS A 175 -15.18 2.20 4.08
CA HIS A 175 -15.76 2.88 5.24
C HIS A 175 -14.88 2.72 6.49
N ALA A 176 -14.31 1.53 6.73
CA ALA A 176 -13.36 1.30 7.82
C ALA A 176 -12.14 2.21 7.73
N MET A 177 -11.59 2.42 6.54
CA MET A 177 -10.49 3.35 6.29
C MET A 177 -10.89 4.79 6.62
N LEU A 178 -12.06 5.24 6.13
CA LEU A 178 -12.57 6.59 6.36
C LEU A 178 -12.86 6.85 7.85
N LEU A 179 -13.44 5.88 8.56
CA LEU A 179 -13.68 5.96 10.01
C LEU A 179 -12.37 6.18 10.77
N ARG A 180 -11.33 5.41 10.46
CA ARG A 180 -10.00 5.57 11.08
C ARG A 180 -9.38 6.92 10.72
N THR A 181 -9.52 7.38 9.47
CA THR A 181 -9.08 8.73 9.05
C THR A 181 -9.76 9.82 9.88
N CYS A 182 -11.02 9.61 10.28
CA CYS A 182 -11.79 10.54 11.11
C CYS A 182 -11.63 10.33 12.63
N GLY A 183 -10.70 9.45 13.07
CA GLY A 183 -10.48 9.16 14.49
C GLY A 183 -11.50 8.22 15.14
N ARG A 184 -12.47 7.70 14.38
CA ARG A 184 -13.46 6.71 14.87
C ARG A 184 -12.85 5.31 14.81
N HIS A 185 -11.87 5.06 15.66
CA HIS A 185 -11.01 3.88 15.56
C HIS A 185 -11.76 2.58 15.86
N ASP A 186 -12.58 2.53 16.91
CA ASP A 186 -13.32 1.32 17.29
C ASP A 186 -14.25 0.83 16.19
N ASP A 187 -15.05 1.74 15.64
CA ASP A 187 -15.93 1.44 14.51
C ASP A 187 -15.13 1.00 13.27
N GLY A 188 -14.03 1.71 13.02
CA GLY A 188 -13.14 1.42 11.91
C GLY A 188 -12.47 0.05 12.02
N TRP A 189 -12.00 -0.34 13.22
CA TRP A 189 -11.40 -1.65 13.43
C TRP A 189 -12.41 -2.78 13.33
N ALA A 190 -13.63 -2.58 13.87
CA ALA A 190 -14.70 -3.57 13.75
C ALA A 190 -15.02 -3.87 12.28
N LEU A 191 -15.16 -2.84 11.45
CA LEU A 191 -15.41 -3.04 10.01
C LEU A 191 -14.18 -3.59 9.27
N HIS A 192 -12.97 -3.29 9.72
CA HIS A 192 -11.74 -3.77 9.11
C HIS A 192 -11.58 -5.30 9.20
N GLU A 193 -12.28 -5.96 10.13
CA GLU A 193 -12.31 -7.42 10.21
C GLU A 193 -12.87 -8.09 8.93
N ARG A 194 -13.65 -7.36 8.12
CA ARG A 194 -14.11 -7.84 6.79
C ARG A 194 -12.95 -8.14 5.82
N ARG A 195 -11.73 -7.65 6.08
CA ARG A 195 -10.53 -8.01 5.30
C ARG A 195 -10.20 -9.49 5.37
N LEU A 196 -10.59 -10.17 6.46
CA LEU A 196 -10.37 -11.61 6.65
C LEU A 196 -11.07 -12.47 5.58
N GLU A 197 -12.02 -11.89 4.84
CA GLU A 197 -12.69 -12.51 3.72
C GLU A 197 -11.94 -12.32 2.38
N LEU A 198 -10.80 -11.59 2.38
CA LEU A 198 -10.00 -11.37 1.19
C LEU A 198 -9.24 -12.65 0.80
N PRO A 199 -9.11 -12.96 -0.51
CA PRO A 199 -8.39 -14.15 -0.97
C PRO A 199 -6.95 -14.22 -0.43
N GLU A 200 -6.27 -13.08 -0.32
CA GLU A 200 -4.89 -12.99 0.16
C GLU A 200 -4.75 -13.49 1.62
N LEU A 201 -5.82 -13.43 2.40
CA LEU A 201 -5.85 -13.90 3.77
C LEU A 201 -6.45 -15.30 3.91
N THR A 202 -7.43 -15.65 3.08
CA THR A 202 -8.09 -16.97 3.11
C THR A 202 -7.29 -18.07 2.41
N GLN A 203 -6.40 -17.71 1.47
CA GLN A 203 -5.63 -18.63 0.63
C GLN A 203 -4.14 -18.64 0.96
N ARG A 204 -3.77 -18.32 2.22
CA ARG A 204 -2.37 -18.35 2.66
C ARG A 204 -1.81 -19.77 2.59
N PRO A 205 -0.51 -19.93 2.19
CA PRO A 205 0.10 -21.26 2.03
C PRO A 205 0.07 -22.11 3.32
N PHE A 206 0.18 -21.47 4.48
CA PHE A 206 0.22 -22.13 5.79
C PHE A 206 -0.95 -21.62 6.65
N SER A 207 -2.15 -22.16 6.42
CA SER A 207 -3.29 -21.90 7.30
C SER A 207 -3.12 -22.69 8.59
N PRO A 208 -3.14 -22.03 9.77
CA PRO A 208 -3.00 -22.72 11.04
C PRO A 208 -4.21 -23.63 11.30
N PRO A 209 -4.00 -24.83 11.85
CA PRO A 209 -5.10 -25.73 12.21
C PRO A 209 -5.84 -25.31 13.48
N SER A 210 -5.26 -24.40 14.27
CA SER A 210 -5.82 -23.91 15.53
C SER A 210 -7.03 -23.00 15.30
N PRO A 211 -7.94 -22.88 16.27
CA PRO A 211 -9.01 -21.88 16.22
C PRO A 211 -8.45 -20.45 16.27
N ARG A 212 -9.17 -19.54 15.63
CA ARG A 212 -8.86 -18.12 15.71
C ARG A 212 -9.31 -17.57 17.05
N TRP A 213 -8.43 -16.79 17.72
CA TRP A 213 -8.79 -16.08 18.95
C TRP A 213 -9.88 -15.02 18.66
N ASN A 214 -10.87 -14.95 19.54
CA ASN A 214 -12.06 -14.11 19.41
C ASN A 214 -12.10 -12.92 20.39
N GLY A 215 -11.02 -12.71 21.17
CA GLY A 215 -10.92 -11.65 22.17
C GLY A 215 -11.28 -12.09 23.60
N ASP A 216 -11.70 -13.34 23.82
CA ASP A 216 -12.01 -13.85 25.14
C ASP A 216 -10.71 -14.10 25.96
N ALA A 217 -10.86 -14.16 27.30
CA ALA A 217 -9.75 -14.53 28.17
C ALA A 217 -9.20 -15.91 27.82
N MET A 218 -7.89 -16.02 27.81
CA MET A 218 -7.16 -17.26 27.57
C MET A 218 -6.65 -17.85 28.89
N HIS A 219 -6.43 -19.15 28.90
CA HIS A 219 -5.87 -19.84 30.06
C HIS A 219 -4.63 -20.63 29.62
N ASP A 220 -3.46 -20.04 29.90
CA ASP A 220 -2.15 -20.66 29.63
C ASP A 220 -1.95 -21.07 28.17
N ALA A 221 -2.49 -20.31 27.21
CA ALA A 221 -2.50 -20.65 25.80
C ALA A 221 -1.23 -20.22 25.09
N HIS A 222 -0.75 -21.06 24.16
CA HIS A 222 0.23 -20.67 23.16
C HIS A 222 -0.48 -20.00 21.97
N VAL A 223 -0.17 -18.73 21.73
CA VAL A 223 -0.79 -17.91 20.69
C VAL A 223 0.17 -17.67 19.53
N LEU A 224 -0.28 -17.98 18.32
CA LEU A 224 0.38 -17.59 17.09
C LEU A 224 -0.17 -16.24 16.62
N VAL A 225 0.66 -15.21 16.59
CA VAL A 225 0.33 -13.92 15.96
C VAL A 225 0.85 -13.91 14.54
N ARG A 226 -0.04 -13.77 13.58
CA ARG A 226 0.28 -13.81 12.15
C ARG A 226 0.45 -12.40 11.59
N GLY A 227 1.61 -12.13 11.00
CA GLY A 227 1.83 -10.93 10.22
C GLY A 227 0.94 -10.88 8.98
N GLU A 228 0.56 -9.69 8.55
CA GLU A 228 -0.26 -9.47 7.36
C GLU A 228 0.06 -8.12 6.72
N GLN A 229 -0.34 -7.96 5.46
CA GLN A 229 -0.10 -6.75 4.66
C GLN A 229 1.40 -6.39 4.54
N GLY A 230 1.76 -5.10 4.57
CA GLY A 230 3.12 -4.64 4.37
C GLY A 230 4.01 -4.75 5.61
N LEU A 231 5.32 -4.55 5.42
CA LEU A 231 6.28 -4.54 6.53
C LEU A 231 5.94 -3.47 7.57
N GLY A 232 5.51 -2.29 7.11
CA GLY A 232 5.10 -1.19 7.99
C GLY A 232 3.91 -1.54 8.86
N ASP A 233 2.93 -2.27 8.30
CA ASP A 233 1.77 -2.75 9.05
C ASP A 233 2.19 -3.72 10.15
N GLN A 234 3.02 -4.69 9.83
CA GLN A 234 3.49 -5.67 10.81
C GLN A 234 4.27 -4.99 11.95
N VAL A 235 5.16 -4.05 11.62
CA VAL A 235 5.90 -3.26 12.62
C VAL A 235 4.95 -2.44 13.48
N GLN A 236 3.96 -1.77 12.88
CA GLN A 236 3.02 -0.93 13.62
C GLN A 236 2.16 -1.74 14.57
N PHE A 237 1.61 -2.88 14.13
CA PHE A 237 0.60 -3.62 14.86
C PHE A 237 1.16 -4.64 15.84
N VAL A 238 2.41 -5.05 15.72
CA VAL A 238 3.06 -5.93 16.70
C VAL A 238 3.16 -5.29 18.10
N ARG A 239 3.01 -3.97 18.22
CA ARG A 239 3.00 -3.24 19.50
C ARG A 239 2.00 -3.79 20.52
N TRP A 240 0.86 -4.32 20.05
CA TRP A 240 -0.18 -4.86 20.93
C TRP A 240 0.04 -6.30 21.36
N VAL A 241 1.08 -6.97 20.85
CA VAL A 241 1.36 -8.38 21.16
C VAL A 241 1.54 -8.61 22.67
N HIS A 242 2.17 -7.66 23.39
CA HIS A 242 2.35 -7.76 24.81
C HIS A 242 1.02 -7.84 25.60
N ALA A 243 -0.06 -7.23 25.09
CA ALA A 243 -1.38 -7.28 25.73
C ALA A 243 -2.00 -8.69 25.73
N LEU A 244 -1.55 -9.58 24.85
CA LEU A 244 -1.97 -10.98 24.87
C LEU A 244 -1.55 -11.71 26.14
N ARG A 245 -0.45 -11.26 26.80
CA ARG A 245 -0.05 -11.77 28.12
C ARG A 245 -1.11 -11.48 29.18
N THR A 246 -1.64 -10.25 29.16
CA THR A 246 -2.72 -9.85 30.08
C THR A 246 -4.02 -10.60 29.78
N ALA A 247 -4.24 -10.98 28.51
CA ALA A 247 -5.37 -11.80 28.11
C ALA A 247 -5.20 -13.30 28.45
N GLY A 248 -4.04 -13.73 28.95
CA GLY A 248 -3.78 -15.09 29.45
C GLY A 248 -2.90 -15.96 28.54
N ALA A 249 -2.19 -15.38 27.58
CA ALA A 249 -1.22 -16.14 26.77
C ALA A 249 0.03 -16.46 27.60
N SER A 250 0.42 -17.76 27.64
CA SER A 250 1.67 -18.23 28.26
C SER A 250 2.85 -18.21 27.31
N CYS A 251 2.60 -18.40 26.03
CA CYS A 251 3.61 -18.37 24.99
C CYS A 251 3.09 -17.60 23.78
N ILE A 252 3.92 -16.74 23.19
CA ILE A 252 3.59 -15.91 22.02
C ILE A 252 4.63 -16.13 20.94
N THR A 253 4.20 -16.72 19.83
CA THR A 253 4.99 -16.83 18.61
C THR A 253 4.49 -15.81 17.59
N VAL A 254 5.39 -15.04 17.02
CA VAL A 254 5.06 -14.13 15.90
C VAL A 254 5.55 -14.73 14.60
N GLN A 255 4.64 -14.92 13.65
CA GLN A 255 4.97 -15.29 12.27
C GLN A 255 4.92 -14.05 11.40
N CYS A 256 6.03 -13.66 10.80
CA CYS A 256 6.18 -12.38 10.09
C CYS A 256 6.94 -12.53 8.77
N ALA A 257 6.90 -11.48 7.95
CA ALA A 257 7.70 -11.42 6.73
C ALA A 257 9.21 -11.58 7.04
N PRO A 258 9.98 -12.34 6.23
CA PRO A 258 11.39 -12.64 6.48
C PRO A 258 12.26 -11.42 6.83
N PRO A 259 12.10 -10.23 6.22
CA PRO A 259 12.90 -9.06 6.57
C PRO A 259 12.68 -8.52 7.99
N LEU A 260 11.64 -8.97 8.70
CA LEU A 260 11.32 -8.53 10.06
C LEU A 260 11.80 -9.49 11.15
N VAL A 261 12.18 -10.72 10.80
CA VAL A 261 12.47 -11.79 11.77
C VAL A 261 13.52 -11.34 12.78
N ARG A 262 14.70 -10.92 12.34
CA ARG A 262 15.79 -10.48 13.23
C ARG A 262 15.43 -9.26 14.08
N LEU A 263 14.64 -8.34 13.52
CA LEU A 263 14.18 -7.15 14.24
C LEU A 263 13.21 -7.50 15.36
N LEU A 264 12.26 -8.41 15.10
CA LEU A 264 11.25 -8.80 16.09
C LEU A 264 11.77 -9.79 17.13
N GLN A 265 12.84 -10.55 16.85
CA GLN A 265 13.48 -11.46 17.81
C GLN A 265 14.01 -10.74 19.06
N VAL A 266 14.32 -9.45 18.97
CA VAL A 266 14.79 -8.66 20.14
C VAL A 266 13.65 -7.93 20.85
N MET A 267 12.41 -8.07 20.39
CA MET A 267 11.25 -7.43 20.99
C MET A 267 10.82 -8.15 22.27
N ARG A 268 10.67 -7.41 23.35
CA ARG A 268 10.18 -7.96 24.62
C ARG A 268 8.72 -8.42 24.51
N GLY A 269 8.41 -9.54 25.14
CA GLY A 269 7.04 -10.10 25.16
C GLY A 269 6.75 -11.10 24.05
N ILE A 270 7.68 -11.32 23.13
CA ILE A 270 7.63 -12.36 22.10
C ILE A 270 8.58 -13.49 22.55
N ASP A 271 8.13 -14.74 22.49
CA ASP A 271 8.94 -15.91 22.87
C ASP A 271 9.64 -16.52 21.67
N ALA A 272 9.00 -16.47 20.49
CA ALA A 272 9.58 -16.96 19.25
C ALA A 272 9.12 -16.14 18.05
N VAL A 273 9.99 -16.01 17.06
CA VAL A 273 9.69 -15.38 15.77
C VAL A 273 10.05 -16.32 14.65
N VAL A 274 9.12 -16.56 13.74
CA VAL A 274 9.29 -17.44 12.58
C VAL A 274 8.90 -16.71 11.29
N PRO A 275 9.56 -17.00 10.16
CA PRO A 275 9.16 -16.40 8.90
C PRO A 275 7.82 -16.97 8.39
N ASP A 276 7.04 -16.17 7.69
CA ASP A 276 5.75 -16.58 7.11
C ASP A 276 5.90 -17.50 5.88
N THR A 277 7.13 -17.72 5.45
CA THR A 277 7.52 -18.72 4.42
C THR A 277 7.66 -20.13 4.98
N GLU A 278 7.55 -20.30 6.29
CA GLU A 278 7.67 -21.57 6.99
C GLU A 278 6.40 -21.89 7.77
N ALA A 279 6.18 -23.19 8.03
CA ALA A 279 5.09 -23.63 8.88
C ALA A 279 5.30 -23.15 10.32
N ALA A 280 4.24 -22.62 10.93
CA ALA A 280 4.30 -22.23 12.33
C ALA A 280 4.45 -23.45 13.26
N PRO A 281 5.13 -23.31 14.43
CA PRO A 281 5.17 -24.35 15.45
C PRO A 281 3.77 -24.63 15.99
N ALA A 282 3.62 -25.74 16.75
CA ALA A 282 2.37 -26.08 17.41
C ALA A 282 1.91 -24.93 18.33
N HIS A 283 0.62 -24.61 18.30
CA HIS A 283 0.00 -23.52 19.06
C HIS A 283 -1.48 -23.82 19.29
N ASP A 284 -2.08 -23.21 20.30
CA ASP A 284 -3.46 -23.45 20.70
C ASP A 284 -4.43 -22.52 19.95
N LEU A 285 -4.04 -21.26 19.77
CA LEU A 285 -4.83 -20.21 19.14
C LEU A 285 -3.99 -19.44 18.13
N HIS A 286 -4.66 -18.85 17.12
CA HIS A 286 -3.99 -17.87 16.25
C HIS A 286 -4.78 -16.56 16.16
N VAL A 287 -4.08 -15.47 15.82
CA VAL A 287 -4.68 -14.16 15.56
C VAL A 287 -3.87 -13.42 14.49
N ASP A 288 -4.57 -12.73 13.60
CA ASP A 288 -3.92 -11.83 12.65
C ASP A 288 -3.57 -10.50 13.33
N VAL A 289 -2.38 -9.99 13.09
CA VAL A 289 -1.81 -8.86 13.86
C VAL A 289 -2.67 -7.61 13.81
N MET A 290 -3.32 -7.32 12.67
CA MET A 290 -4.21 -6.15 12.54
C MET A 290 -5.61 -6.35 13.15
N SER A 291 -5.92 -7.53 13.70
CA SER A 291 -7.12 -7.76 14.49
C SER A 291 -6.94 -7.41 15.97
N LEU A 292 -5.69 -7.28 16.43
CA LEU A 292 -5.39 -6.99 17.83
C LEU A 292 -6.07 -5.72 18.35
N PRO A 293 -6.08 -4.59 17.62
CA PRO A 293 -6.78 -3.39 18.11
C PRO A 293 -8.27 -3.62 18.38
N HIS A 294 -8.96 -4.36 17.50
CA HIS A 294 -10.36 -4.70 17.65
C HIS A 294 -10.61 -5.66 18.82
N LEU A 295 -9.89 -6.78 18.85
CA LEU A 295 -10.09 -7.84 19.82
C LEU A 295 -9.66 -7.44 21.24
N LEU A 296 -8.62 -6.62 21.36
CA LEU A 296 -8.15 -6.06 22.63
C LEU A 296 -8.95 -4.83 23.08
N ARG A 297 -9.87 -4.33 22.25
CA ARG A 297 -10.67 -3.12 22.54
C ARG A 297 -9.81 -1.95 22.96
N THR A 298 -8.76 -1.65 22.16
CA THR A 298 -7.79 -0.60 22.48
C THR A 298 -8.39 0.80 22.50
N GLY A 299 -9.62 0.96 22.01
CA GLY A 299 -10.33 2.23 21.99
C GLY A 299 -9.65 3.27 21.10
N GLU A 300 -9.78 4.53 21.50
CA GLU A 300 -9.08 5.66 20.87
C GLU A 300 -7.62 5.76 21.31
N ASP A 301 -7.19 4.98 22.29
CA ASP A 301 -5.79 4.97 22.75
C ASP A 301 -4.90 4.19 21.78
N MET A 302 -4.59 4.84 20.68
CA MET A 302 -3.71 4.29 19.65
C MET A 302 -2.24 4.24 20.08
N GLN A 303 -1.90 4.89 21.19
CA GLN A 303 -0.57 4.86 21.84
C GLN A 303 -0.49 3.76 22.91
N ALA A 304 -1.58 3.01 23.16
CA ALA A 304 -1.58 1.91 24.12
C ALA A 304 -0.44 0.94 23.81
N GLY A 305 0.61 1.07 24.57
CA GLY A 305 1.88 0.40 24.38
C GLY A 305 3.02 1.38 24.57
N VAL A 306 4.00 0.97 25.36
CA VAL A 306 5.18 1.79 25.63
C VAL A 306 5.95 2.01 24.33
N VAL A 307 6.08 3.24 23.87
CA VAL A 307 7.05 3.60 22.81
C VAL A 307 8.30 4.10 23.51
N PRO A 308 9.48 3.57 23.23
CA PRO A 308 9.81 2.57 22.19
C PRO A 308 9.42 1.14 22.60
N TYR A 309 8.88 0.36 21.64
CA TYR A 309 8.62 -1.07 21.82
C TYR A 309 9.58 -1.94 20.99
N LEU A 310 10.35 -1.35 20.07
CA LEU A 310 11.45 -1.98 19.37
C LEU A 310 12.78 -1.35 19.76
N SER A 311 13.85 -2.11 19.67
CA SER A 311 15.23 -1.65 19.80
C SER A 311 16.05 -2.16 18.63
N ALA A 312 17.07 -1.41 18.22
CA ALA A 312 18.01 -1.90 17.24
C ALA A 312 18.83 -3.05 17.81
N PRO A 313 18.98 -4.16 17.10
CA PRO A 313 19.99 -5.16 17.43
C PRO A 313 21.41 -4.56 17.40
N VAL A 314 22.37 -5.21 18.06
CA VAL A 314 23.76 -4.77 18.00
C VAL A 314 24.29 -4.87 16.55
N PRO A 315 24.86 -3.79 15.98
CA PRO A 315 25.39 -3.83 14.62
C PRO A 315 26.59 -4.78 14.51
N ASP A 316 26.75 -5.40 13.35
CA ASP A 316 27.99 -6.08 13.04
C ASP A 316 29.15 -5.07 12.86
N ALA A 317 30.40 -5.56 12.95
CA ALA A 317 31.57 -4.69 12.92
C ALA A 317 31.70 -3.88 11.62
N ALA A 318 31.29 -4.43 10.49
CA ALA A 318 31.38 -3.77 9.20
C ALA A 318 30.39 -2.59 9.11
N LEU A 319 29.13 -2.81 9.47
CA LEU A 319 28.11 -1.75 9.50
C LEU A 319 28.46 -0.69 10.56
N ALA A 320 28.93 -1.10 11.74
CA ALA A 320 29.37 -0.17 12.80
C ALA A 320 30.52 0.74 12.32
N ALA A 321 31.50 0.19 11.60
CA ALA A 321 32.58 0.98 11.03
C ALA A 321 32.10 2.00 9.99
N ARG A 322 31.14 1.61 9.12
CA ARG A 322 30.51 2.50 8.14
C ARG A 322 29.74 3.65 8.81
N LEU A 323 29.12 3.39 9.96
CA LEU A 323 28.32 4.34 10.72
C LEU A 323 29.12 5.18 11.70
N GLN A 324 30.46 4.98 11.80
CA GLN A 324 31.30 5.80 12.65
C GLN A 324 31.17 7.29 12.27
N ARG A 325 30.92 8.15 13.28
CA ARG A 325 30.79 9.60 13.04
C ARG A 325 32.15 10.21 12.70
N THR A 326 32.25 10.80 11.51
CA THR A 326 33.43 11.55 11.07
C THR A 326 33.25 13.05 11.29
N ARG A 327 32.01 13.54 11.38
CA ARG A 327 31.64 14.94 11.63
C ARG A 327 30.70 15.03 12.83
N PRO A 328 31.24 15.07 14.09
CA PRO A 328 30.42 15.00 15.33
C PRO A 328 29.39 16.14 15.47
N SER A 329 29.68 17.34 14.91
CA SER A 329 28.83 18.53 14.98
C SER A 329 27.78 18.60 13.85
N ALA A 330 27.87 17.74 12.85
CA ALA A 330 26.88 17.72 11.77
C ALA A 330 25.61 16.99 12.19
N LEU A 331 24.46 17.50 11.77
CA LEU A 331 23.18 16.82 11.89
C LEU A 331 23.17 15.62 10.95
N ARG A 332 23.11 14.41 11.50
CA ARG A 332 23.09 13.18 10.72
C ARG A 332 21.65 12.79 10.40
N ILE A 333 21.29 12.91 9.13
CA ILE A 333 19.94 12.61 8.63
C ILE A 333 19.94 11.31 7.83
N ALA A 334 19.19 10.32 8.30
CA ALA A 334 18.80 9.17 7.48
C ALA A 334 17.74 9.60 6.44
N LEU A 335 17.88 9.18 5.19
CA LEU A 335 17.03 9.64 4.10
C LEU A 335 16.40 8.49 3.30
N ALA A 336 15.06 8.53 3.14
CA ALA A 336 14.32 7.70 2.21
C ALA A 336 13.19 8.53 1.56
N TRP A 337 13.11 8.53 0.23
CA TRP A 337 12.21 9.42 -0.54
C TRP A 337 11.16 8.71 -1.38
N GLY A 338 11.17 7.38 -1.41
CA GLY A 338 10.23 6.61 -2.21
C GLY A 338 9.90 5.25 -1.64
N GLY A 339 8.70 4.79 -1.94
CA GLY A 339 8.22 3.46 -1.60
C GLY A 339 8.47 2.44 -2.71
N THR A 340 7.72 1.32 -2.67
CA THR A 340 7.72 0.34 -3.76
C THR A 340 6.79 0.79 -4.88
N PRO A 341 7.26 0.83 -6.15
CA PRO A 341 6.41 1.15 -7.30
C PRO A 341 5.24 0.17 -7.51
N LEU A 342 5.26 -0.97 -6.83
CA LEU A 342 4.17 -1.94 -6.86
C LEU A 342 2.94 -1.49 -6.06
N HIS A 343 3.12 -0.53 -5.14
CA HIS A 343 2.00 0.01 -4.37
C HIS A 343 1.17 0.98 -5.22
N THR A 344 -0.15 0.81 -5.22
CA THR A 344 -1.06 1.61 -6.07
C THR A 344 -0.96 3.12 -5.85
N GLU A 345 -0.63 3.54 -4.61
CA GLU A 345 -0.53 4.94 -4.22
C GLU A 345 0.93 5.45 -4.18
N ASP A 346 1.90 4.66 -4.69
CA ASP A 346 3.30 5.03 -4.58
C ASP A 346 3.62 6.36 -5.25
N ARG A 347 3.03 6.60 -6.42
CA ARG A 347 3.23 7.85 -7.18
C ARG A 347 2.81 9.11 -6.42
N SER A 348 1.81 9.02 -5.54
CA SER A 348 1.36 10.17 -4.76
C SER A 348 2.13 10.36 -3.46
N ARG A 349 2.58 9.26 -2.82
CA ARG A 349 3.29 9.30 -1.54
C ARG A 349 4.80 9.43 -1.65
N SER A 350 5.39 9.12 -2.81
CA SER A 350 6.82 9.22 -3.08
C SER A 350 7.18 10.58 -3.67
N THR A 351 8.38 11.08 -3.33
CA THR A 351 8.99 12.26 -3.95
C THR A 351 10.25 11.85 -4.72
N THR A 352 11.07 12.81 -5.14
CA THR A 352 12.33 12.50 -5.79
C THR A 352 13.53 12.98 -4.97
N LEU A 353 14.66 12.31 -5.12
CA LEU A 353 15.90 12.76 -4.50
C LEU A 353 16.26 14.18 -4.95
N ALA A 354 16.10 14.48 -6.25
CA ALA A 354 16.36 15.79 -6.81
C ALA A 354 15.55 16.93 -6.16
N THR A 355 14.33 16.64 -5.72
CA THR A 355 13.47 17.59 -5.00
C THR A 355 14.00 17.93 -3.61
N LEU A 356 14.65 16.97 -2.93
CA LEU A 356 15.13 17.12 -1.56
C LEU A 356 16.56 17.66 -1.47
N LEU A 357 17.42 17.32 -2.42
CA LEU A 357 18.86 17.68 -2.38
C LEU A 357 19.13 19.17 -2.18
N PRO A 358 18.39 20.13 -2.80
CA PRO A 358 18.66 21.56 -2.64
C PRO A 358 18.64 22.04 -1.17
N VAL A 359 17.86 21.38 -0.30
CA VAL A 359 17.74 21.75 1.11
C VAL A 359 18.59 20.89 2.04
N LEU A 360 19.09 19.76 1.56
CA LEU A 360 19.87 18.80 2.33
C LEU A 360 21.40 18.88 2.07
N LEU A 361 21.83 19.41 0.91
CA LEU A 361 23.24 19.58 0.57
C LEU A 361 23.85 20.79 1.30
N ARG A 362 24.17 20.58 2.58
CA ARG A 362 24.71 21.61 3.48
C ARG A 362 25.94 21.10 4.21
N PRO A 363 26.92 21.99 4.54
CA PRO A 363 28.12 21.57 5.29
C PRO A 363 27.83 21.02 6.70
N ASP A 364 26.73 21.46 7.30
CA ASP A 364 26.28 21.10 8.65
C ASP A 364 25.34 19.87 8.67
N ILE A 365 25.13 19.21 7.52
CA ILE A 365 24.33 17.98 7.38
C ILE A 365 25.23 16.84 6.91
N GLU A 366 25.02 15.67 7.49
CA GLU A 366 25.59 14.40 7.04
C GLU A 366 24.45 13.46 6.60
N LEU A 367 24.37 13.17 5.30
CA LEU A 367 23.28 12.33 4.75
C LEU A 367 23.66 10.85 4.80
N VAL A 368 22.80 10.06 5.41
CA VAL A 368 22.85 8.58 5.43
C VAL A 368 21.72 8.05 4.57
N ILE A 369 22.05 7.39 3.47
CA ILE A 369 21.07 6.87 2.53
C ILE A 369 20.60 5.49 3.00
N VAL A 370 19.30 5.38 3.31
CA VAL A 370 18.60 4.12 3.67
C VAL A 370 17.56 3.71 2.64
N GLN A 371 17.47 4.45 1.53
CA GLN A 371 16.54 4.17 0.45
C GLN A 371 16.82 2.83 -0.21
N GLN A 372 15.83 1.93 -0.20
CA GLN A 372 15.85 0.63 -0.87
C GLN A 372 15.03 0.64 -2.17
N GLY A 373 15.25 -0.38 -3.00
CA GLY A 373 14.46 -0.64 -4.21
C GLY A 373 14.68 0.36 -5.34
N ALA A 374 13.78 0.38 -6.32
CA ALA A 374 13.90 1.16 -7.55
C ALA A 374 14.14 2.68 -7.34
N PRO A 375 13.56 3.37 -6.35
CA PRO A 375 13.85 4.80 -6.15
C PRO A 375 15.34 5.09 -5.88
N ARG A 376 16.11 4.13 -5.36
CA ARG A 376 17.55 4.27 -5.12
C ARG A 376 18.36 4.52 -6.41
N GLU A 377 17.85 4.08 -7.56
CA GLU A 377 18.51 4.31 -8.87
C GLU A 377 18.68 5.82 -9.17
N GLN A 378 17.88 6.69 -8.54
CA GLN A 378 18.05 8.14 -8.66
C GLN A 378 19.41 8.65 -8.17
N LEU A 379 20.12 7.91 -7.32
CA LEU A 379 21.51 8.22 -6.96
C LEU A 379 22.45 8.26 -8.18
N ASN A 380 22.14 7.51 -9.23
CA ASN A 380 22.94 7.50 -10.46
C ASN A 380 22.81 8.80 -11.28
N THR A 381 21.81 9.64 -10.98
CA THR A 381 21.60 10.95 -11.63
C THR A 381 22.27 12.09 -10.86
N VAL A 382 22.81 11.83 -9.65
CA VAL A 382 23.51 12.81 -8.82
C VAL A 382 24.96 12.91 -9.29
N ASP A 383 25.49 14.14 -9.29
CA ASP A 383 26.92 14.37 -9.57
C ASP A 383 27.78 13.46 -8.68
N PRO A 384 28.76 12.71 -9.25
CA PRO A 384 29.58 11.79 -8.49
C PRO A 384 30.27 12.43 -7.27
N ALA A 385 30.79 13.67 -7.41
CA ALA A 385 31.46 14.37 -6.32
C ALA A 385 30.49 14.69 -5.16
N VAL A 386 29.23 14.97 -5.46
CA VAL A 386 28.17 15.16 -4.46
C VAL A 386 27.78 13.81 -3.84
N ARG A 387 27.55 12.80 -4.67
CA ARG A 387 27.15 11.47 -4.21
C ARG A 387 28.19 10.85 -3.26
N ASP A 388 29.48 11.07 -3.53
CA ASP A 388 30.60 10.54 -2.71
C ASP A 388 30.64 11.19 -1.29
N THR A 389 29.88 12.26 -1.05
CA THR A 389 29.70 12.84 0.29
C THR A 389 28.63 12.11 1.12
N PHE A 390 27.83 11.25 0.51
CA PHE A 390 26.77 10.51 1.19
C PHE A 390 27.33 9.24 1.86
N ILE A 391 26.77 8.90 3.01
CA ILE A 391 26.98 7.59 3.64
C ILE A 391 25.90 6.65 3.08
N ASP A 392 26.16 6.05 1.93
CA ASP A 392 25.21 5.09 1.34
C ASP A 392 25.42 3.70 1.94
N VAL A 393 24.55 3.32 2.86
CA VAL A 393 24.52 2.02 3.54
C VAL A 393 23.33 1.15 3.14
N ALA A 394 22.51 1.61 2.20
CA ALA A 394 21.34 0.87 1.79
C ALA A 394 21.67 -0.53 1.23
N GLY A 395 22.79 -0.65 0.50
CA GLY A 395 23.29 -1.92 -0.01
C GLY A 395 23.86 -2.86 1.05
N ASP A 396 24.19 -2.35 2.24
CA ASP A 396 24.74 -3.13 3.35
C ASP A 396 23.62 -3.68 4.25
N CYS A 397 22.41 -3.13 4.15
CA CYS A 397 21.24 -3.56 4.93
C CYS A 397 20.61 -4.80 4.29
N ARG A 398 20.72 -5.94 4.97
CA ARG A 398 20.15 -7.24 4.54
C ARG A 398 18.66 -7.33 4.84
N ASP A 399 18.22 -6.67 5.91
CA ASP A 399 16.86 -6.69 6.43
C ASP A 399 16.52 -5.44 7.28
N MET A 400 15.36 -5.43 7.91
CA MET A 400 14.92 -4.31 8.74
C MET A 400 15.68 -4.20 10.07
N ALA A 401 16.38 -5.25 10.51
CA ALA A 401 17.25 -5.16 11.68
C ALA A 401 18.50 -4.31 11.40
N ASP A 402 19.11 -4.47 10.24
CA ASP A 402 20.24 -3.62 9.82
C ASP A 402 19.78 -2.18 9.59
N THR A 403 18.60 -1.99 8.96
CA THR A 403 17.99 -0.65 8.83
C THR A 403 17.77 0.01 10.20
N ALA A 404 17.27 -0.73 11.20
CA ALA A 404 17.08 -0.23 12.57
C ALA A 404 18.41 0.22 13.21
N GLN A 405 19.50 -0.51 12.97
CA GLN A 405 20.83 -0.14 13.43
C GLN A 405 21.30 1.19 12.82
N VAL A 406 21.07 1.39 11.52
CA VAL A 406 21.38 2.65 10.84
C VAL A 406 20.59 3.80 11.44
N LEU A 407 19.28 3.60 11.63
CA LEU A 407 18.41 4.62 12.22
C LEU A 407 18.83 5.00 13.64
N ALA A 408 19.26 4.04 14.45
CA ALA A 408 19.76 4.29 15.81
C ALA A 408 21.06 5.12 15.85
N ALA A 409 21.82 5.14 14.74
CA ALA A 409 23.05 5.92 14.59
C ALA A 409 22.81 7.33 14.01
N CYS A 410 21.56 7.69 13.67
CA CYS A 410 21.19 8.98 13.09
C CYS A 410 20.45 9.86 14.12
N ASP A 411 20.54 11.17 13.94
CA ASP A 411 19.84 12.14 14.80
C ASP A 411 18.38 12.33 14.35
N LEU A 412 18.13 12.13 13.05
CA LEU A 412 16.82 12.34 12.42
C LEU A 412 16.64 11.37 11.26
N LEU A 413 15.44 10.84 11.09
CA LEU A 413 14.98 10.23 9.84
C LEU A 413 14.09 11.24 9.08
N LEU A 414 14.43 11.54 7.84
CA LEU A 414 13.54 12.22 6.88
C LEU A 414 13.06 11.19 5.86
N THR A 415 11.77 10.95 5.82
CA THR A 415 11.22 9.90 4.94
C THR A 415 9.83 10.27 4.43
N VAL A 416 9.38 9.59 3.37
CA VAL A 416 7.97 9.54 2.98
C VAL A 416 7.28 8.39 3.75
N ASP A 417 5.98 8.23 3.55
CA ASP A 417 5.17 7.17 4.18
C ASP A 417 5.60 5.77 3.70
N THR A 418 6.53 5.17 4.43
CA THR A 418 7.13 3.85 4.14
C THR A 418 7.36 3.06 5.42
N SER A 419 7.72 1.77 5.28
CA SER A 419 8.02 0.89 6.43
C SER A 419 9.12 1.43 7.34
N VAL A 420 10.07 2.19 6.81
CA VAL A 420 11.17 2.79 7.57
C VAL A 420 10.65 3.80 8.60
N ALA A 421 9.59 4.56 8.27
CA ALA A 421 8.93 5.46 9.22
C ALA A 421 8.39 4.72 10.44
N HIS A 422 7.79 3.54 10.21
CA HIS A 422 7.24 2.72 11.29
C HIS A 422 8.34 2.10 12.16
N VAL A 423 9.46 1.66 11.58
CA VAL A 423 10.62 1.17 12.34
C VAL A 423 11.19 2.27 13.22
N ALA A 424 11.42 3.47 12.66
CA ALA A 424 11.93 4.61 13.42
C ALA A 424 10.97 5.03 14.55
N GLY A 425 9.67 5.13 14.24
CA GLY A 425 8.64 5.44 15.22
C GLY A 425 8.56 4.41 16.36
N ALA A 426 8.64 3.12 16.02
CA ALA A 426 8.65 2.02 17.00
C ALA A 426 9.86 2.06 17.93
N MET A 427 10.99 2.57 17.45
CA MET A 427 12.23 2.74 18.21
C MET A 427 12.31 4.09 18.97
N GLY A 428 11.37 5.02 18.71
CA GLY A 428 11.41 6.36 19.28
C GLY A 428 12.45 7.29 18.64
N VAL A 429 12.95 6.96 17.45
CA VAL A 429 13.88 7.80 16.69
C VAL A 429 13.17 9.05 16.19
N PRO A 430 13.73 10.26 16.39
CA PRO A 430 13.17 11.48 15.82
C PRO A 430 12.96 11.33 14.32
N THR A 431 11.75 11.60 13.83
CA THR A 431 11.41 11.33 12.44
C THR A 431 10.49 12.41 11.88
N TRP A 432 10.79 12.88 10.68
CA TRP A 432 9.90 13.70 9.88
C TRP A 432 9.36 12.87 8.72
N VAL A 433 8.05 12.62 8.74
CA VAL A 433 7.37 11.87 7.68
C VAL A 433 6.66 12.84 6.75
N MET A 434 7.09 12.87 5.51
CA MET A 434 6.46 13.64 4.44
C MET A 434 5.28 12.83 3.87
N VAL A 435 4.07 13.38 3.90
CA VAL A 435 2.87 12.66 3.48
C VAL A 435 2.13 13.38 2.35
N ALA A 436 1.51 12.58 1.48
CA ALA A 436 0.67 13.07 0.40
C ALA A 436 -0.62 13.74 0.91
N TYR A 437 -1.30 14.46 0.04
CA TYR A 437 -2.66 14.93 0.26
C TYR A 437 -3.67 14.09 -0.56
N PRO A 438 -4.76 13.62 0.07
CA PRO A 438 -4.93 13.49 1.52
C PRO A 438 -3.96 12.47 2.10
N ALA A 439 -3.61 12.64 3.37
CA ALA A 439 -2.75 11.69 4.05
C ALA A 439 -3.47 10.36 4.28
N GLU A 440 -2.71 9.29 4.35
CA GLU A 440 -3.21 7.97 4.72
C GLU A 440 -3.72 8.00 6.19
N TRP A 441 -4.70 7.18 6.51
CA TRP A 441 -5.44 7.22 7.80
C TRP A 441 -4.53 7.19 9.05
N ARG A 442 -3.34 6.56 8.96
CA ARG A 442 -2.37 6.48 10.06
C ARG A 442 -1.83 7.82 10.51
N TRP A 443 -1.81 8.77 9.60
CA TRP A 443 -1.25 10.11 9.85
C TRP A 443 -2.31 11.12 10.26
N GLY A 444 -3.59 10.73 10.28
CA GLY A 444 -4.71 11.61 10.61
C GLY A 444 -4.98 12.70 9.55
N ARG A 445 -6.00 13.50 9.79
CA ARG A 445 -6.48 14.54 8.84
C ARG A 445 -5.67 15.83 8.91
N SER A 446 -5.08 16.16 10.07
CA SER A 446 -4.46 17.46 10.34
C SER A 446 -3.44 17.36 11.48
N GLY A 447 -2.77 18.47 11.76
CA GLY A 447 -1.72 18.52 12.76
C GLY A 447 -0.39 17.97 12.24
N ASP A 448 0.67 18.10 13.04
CA ASP A 448 2.01 17.62 12.75
C ASP A 448 2.46 16.46 13.66
N GLY A 449 1.65 16.02 14.60
CA GLY A 449 1.88 14.85 15.43
C GLY A 449 1.36 13.56 14.79
N SER A 450 1.95 12.44 15.17
CA SER A 450 1.44 11.11 14.83
C SER A 450 0.64 10.55 16.00
N PRO A 451 -0.57 9.99 15.76
CA PRO A 451 -1.34 9.35 16.84
C PRO A 451 -0.68 8.06 17.36
N TYR A 452 0.27 7.50 16.60
CA TYR A 452 0.93 6.23 16.95
C TYR A 452 2.34 6.40 17.50
N TYR A 453 3.05 7.48 17.16
CA TYR A 453 4.48 7.62 17.42
C TYR A 453 4.81 9.03 17.91
N PRO A 454 5.06 9.22 19.22
CA PRO A 454 5.38 10.55 19.77
C PRO A 454 6.62 11.21 19.15
N SER A 455 7.58 10.40 18.65
CA SER A 455 8.82 10.88 18.01
C SER A 455 8.64 11.32 16.56
N ILE A 456 7.46 11.13 15.96
CA ILE A 456 7.21 11.48 14.56
C ILE A 456 6.54 12.84 14.43
N ARG A 457 7.05 13.65 13.52
CA ARG A 457 6.40 14.85 12.99
C ARG A 457 5.97 14.62 11.56
N VAL A 458 4.74 14.97 11.23
CA VAL A 458 4.10 14.74 9.94
C VAL A 458 4.11 16.04 9.14
N LEU A 459 4.83 16.03 8.02
CA LEU A 459 4.91 17.14 7.08
C LEU A 459 3.96 16.86 5.91
N ARG A 460 2.90 17.68 5.79
CA ARG A 460 1.78 17.39 4.88
C ARG A 460 1.85 18.22 3.62
N GLN A 461 1.60 17.58 2.48
CA GLN A 461 1.24 18.34 1.28
C GLN A 461 -0.03 19.16 1.55
N PRO A 462 -0.06 20.47 1.23
CA PRO A 462 -1.28 21.27 1.33
C PRO A 462 -2.29 20.95 0.23
N ALA A 463 -1.81 20.45 -0.91
CA ALA A 463 -2.59 19.97 -2.03
C ALA A 463 -1.88 18.79 -2.71
N LEU A 464 -2.61 17.99 -3.46
CA LEU A 464 -2.06 16.82 -4.14
C LEU A 464 -0.88 17.20 -5.06
N GLY A 465 0.28 16.57 -4.82
CA GLY A 465 1.50 16.75 -5.59
C GLY A 465 2.33 17.98 -5.21
N ASP A 466 1.90 18.81 -4.25
CA ASP A 466 2.67 19.98 -3.79
C ASP A 466 3.80 19.58 -2.83
N TRP A 467 4.80 18.91 -3.40
CA TRP A 467 6.04 18.56 -2.69
C TRP A 467 6.91 19.78 -2.38
N ASP A 468 6.82 20.85 -3.19
CA ASP A 468 7.61 22.07 -2.99
C ASP A 468 7.28 22.76 -1.66
N SER A 469 6.02 22.78 -1.26
CA SER A 469 5.62 23.30 0.04
C SER A 469 6.16 22.45 1.19
N VAL A 470 6.17 21.12 1.05
CA VAL A 470 6.73 20.20 2.04
C VAL A 470 8.24 20.41 2.17
N VAL A 471 8.97 20.53 1.06
CA VAL A 471 10.42 20.78 1.04
C VAL A 471 10.78 22.12 1.70
N ARG A 472 9.98 23.16 1.47
CA ARG A 472 10.15 24.43 2.18
C ARG A 472 9.95 24.30 3.69
N ASP A 473 9.00 23.47 4.14
CA ASP A 473 8.81 23.20 5.57
C ASP A 473 10.00 22.41 6.14
N VAL A 474 10.51 21.41 5.41
CA VAL A 474 11.76 20.69 5.77
C VAL A 474 12.92 21.66 5.98
N ALA A 475 13.14 22.59 5.02
CA ALA A 475 14.22 23.58 5.11
C ALA A 475 14.11 24.44 6.37
N LYS A 476 12.92 24.98 6.65
CA LYS A 476 12.66 25.81 7.84
C LYS A 476 12.91 25.04 9.16
N ARG A 477 12.50 23.76 9.22
CA ARG A 477 12.70 22.91 10.40
C ARG A 477 14.17 22.56 10.59
N ILE A 478 14.93 22.32 9.51
CA ILE A 478 16.38 22.14 9.57
C ILE A 478 17.04 23.41 10.14
N ASP A 479 16.70 24.59 9.62
CA ASP A 479 17.26 25.85 10.11
C ASP A 479 16.97 26.07 11.60
N ALA A 480 15.74 25.82 12.03
CA ALA A 480 15.36 25.91 13.43
C ALA A 480 16.12 24.91 14.31
N HIS A 481 16.29 23.68 13.85
CA HIS A 481 17.02 22.65 14.59
C HIS A 481 18.47 23.01 14.76
N LEU A 482 19.14 23.46 13.70
CA LEU A 482 20.55 23.86 13.71
C LEU A 482 20.81 25.14 14.51
N ALA A 483 19.82 26.05 14.58
CA ALA A 483 19.87 27.22 15.43
C ALA A 483 19.66 26.92 16.94
N GLY A 484 19.43 25.66 17.32
CA GLY A 484 19.10 25.27 18.68
C GLY A 484 17.69 25.69 19.13
N LEU A 485 16.85 26.14 18.22
CA LEU A 485 15.46 26.47 18.44
C LEU A 485 14.66 25.15 18.24
N HIS A 486 14.53 24.38 19.32
CA HIS A 486 13.73 23.16 19.27
C HIS A 486 12.28 23.49 18.90
N ALA A 487 11.89 23.13 17.67
CA ALA A 487 10.53 23.24 17.16
C ALA A 487 9.77 21.93 17.39
#